data_de101b3c7303eb74b4697a135818b814
#
_entry.id   de101b3c7303eb74b4697a135818b814
#
_cell.length_a   1.000
_cell.length_b   1.000
_cell.length_c   1.000
_cell.angle_alpha   90.00
_cell.angle_beta   90.00
_cell.angle_gamma   90.00
#
_symmetry.space_group_name_H-M   'P 1'
#
loop_
_entity.id
_entity.type
_entity.pdbx_description
1 polymer ?
#
loop_
_entity_poly.entity_id
_entity_poly.type
_entity_poly.pdbx_seq_one_letter_code
_entity_poly.pdbx_strand_id
1 'polypeptide(L)'
;LHLLSRRQRQMCIRDSNIVVDAAPSIVQRQIYLNNTKKPFNDLRVRQALNYGLDKHAMVKVLYKGFSAPATGVAPEGIDFAKQFGEWPYDPKKAKELLTAAGYPNGFTATLWAASNSSANQKMLQFLQQQYARIGVKLQVRALEAGQRVTLVQSVGPEKSTSQMFCWGWSASTGEL
;
A
#
# COMPACT_ATOMS: atom_id res chain seq x y z
N LEU A 1 13.80 -27.78 -8.39
CA LEU A 1 14.12 -26.37 -8.04
C LEU A 1 13.35 -25.84 -6.82
N HIS A 2 12.27 -26.52 -6.39
CA HIS A 2 11.45 -26.08 -5.24
C HIS A 2 12.04 -26.39 -3.85
N LEU A 3 13.08 -27.18 -3.75
CA LEU A 3 13.64 -27.66 -2.49
C LEU A 3 14.92 -26.95 -2.02
N LEU A 4 15.46 -26.00 -2.80
CA LEU A 4 16.64 -25.26 -2.41
C LEU A 4 16.29 -24.19 -1.37
N SER A 5 17.04 -24.15 -0.24
CA SER A 5 16.91 -23.11 0.79
C SER A 5 17.22 -21.72 0.20
N ARG A 6 16.77 -20.63 0.89
CA ARG A 6 17.09 -19.25 0.47
C ARG A 6 18.61 -19.02 0.33
N ARG A 7 19.43 -19.63 1.22
CA ARG A 7 20.89 -19.54 1.15
C ARG A 7 21.45 -20.22 -0.10
N GLN A 8 20.93 -21.40 -0.45
CA GLN A 8 21.35 -22.12 -1.66
C GLN A 8 20.97 -21.38 -2.94
N ARG A 9 19.79 -20.74 -3.00
CA ARG A 9 19.41 -19.89 -4.14
C ARG A 9 20.29 -18.65 -4.28
N GLN A 10 20.66 -18.00 -3.18
CA GLN A 10 21.59 -16.88 -3.20
C GLN A 10 23.02 -17.31 -3.58
N MET A 11 23.45 -18.50 -3.16
CA MET A 11 24.74 -19.08 -3.54
C MET A 11 24.77 -19.40 -5.03
N CYS A 12 23.74 -20.04 -5.57
CA CYS A 12 23.65 -20.32 -7.02
C CYS A 12 23.69 -19.07 -7.89
N ILE A 13 23.09 -17.96 -7.45
CA ILE A 13 23.17 -16.67 -8.16
C ILE A 13 24.58 -16.09 -8.05
N ARG A 14 25.24 -16.24 -6.93
CA ARG A 14 26.59 -15.69 -6.69
C ARG A 14 27.68 -16.46 -7.44
N ASP A 15 27.49 -17.76 -7.63
CA ASP A 15 28.47 -18.65 -8.27
C ASP A 15 28.18 -18.89 -9.76
N SER A 16 27.09 -18.35 -10.28
CA SER A 16 26.75 -18.39 -11.70
C SER A 16 26.99 -17.03 -12.35
N ASN A 17 27.29 -17.02 -13.65
CA ASN A 17 27.36 -15.79 -14.46
C ASN A 17 25.99 -15.15 -14.70
N ILE A 18 25.03 -15.34 -13.77
CA ILE A 18 23.70 -14.74 -13.84
C ILE A 18 23.76 -13.32 -13.31
N VAL A 19 23.54 -12.37 -14.18
CA VAL A 19 23.34 -10.96 -13.82
C VAL A 19 21.87 -10.78 -13.46
N VAL A 20 21.60 -10.31 -12.23
CA VAL A 20 20.26 -9.91 -11.82
C VAL A 20 20.16 -8.40 -12.00
N ASP A 21 19.44 -7.99 -13.01
CA ASP A 21 19.15 -6.58 -13.26
C ASP A 21 17.78 -6.21 -12.64
N ALA A 22 17.67 -4.98 -12.11
CA ALA A 22 16.46 -4.45 -11.52
C ALA A 22 16.15 -3.10 -12.15
N ALA A 23 15.07 -3.04 -12.90
CA ALA A 23 14.56 -1.82 -13.51
C ALA A 23 13.30 -1.31 -12.79
N PRO A 24 13.05 0.01 -12.78
CA PRO A 24 11.79 0.57 -12.30
C PRO A 24 10.60 -0.04 -13.05
N SER A 25 9.52 -0.35 -12.31
CA SER A 25 8.28 -0.89 -12.86
C SER A 25 7.22 0.20 -12.96
N ILE A 26 6.36 0.10 -13.97
CA ILE A 26 5.15 0.94 -14.10
C ILE A 26 4.01 0.50 -13.15
N VAL A 27 4.24 -0.48 -12.28
CA VAL A 27 3.24 -0.94 -11.30
C VAL A 27 3.44 -0.24 -9.98
N GLN A 28 2.41 0.48 -9.53
CA GLN A 28 2.38 1.15 -8.23
C GLN A 28 1.32 0.53 -7.33
N ARG A 29 1.69 0.21 -6.09
CA ARG A 29 0.73 -0.22 -5.08
C ARG A 29 0.16 0.97 -4.33
N GLN A 30 -1.16 1.01 -4.25
CA GLN A 30 -1.90 2.12 -3.67
C GLN A 30 -2.92 1.62 -2.66
N ILE A 31 -3.22 2.46 -1.67
CA ILE A 31 -4.37 2.28 -0.78
C ILE A 31 -5.40 3.34 -1.18
N TYR A 32 -6.48 2.88 -1.76
CA TYR A 32 -7.61 3.72 -2.11
C TYR A 32 -8.49 3.92 -0.89
N LEU A 33 -8.92 5.15 -0.65
CA LEU A 33 -9.78 5.52 0.45
C LEU A 33 -11.14 5.95 -0.10
N ASN A 34 -12.22 5.42 0.45
CA ASN A 34 -13.57 5.84 0.08
C ASN A 34 -13.92 7.16 0.77
N ASN A 35 -13.77 8.26 0.05
CA ASN A 35 -13.99 9.62 0.57
C ASN A 35 -15.44 9.93 0.91
N THR A 36 -16.41 9.09 0.50
CA THR A 36 -17.82 9.24 0.86
C THR A 36 -18.14 8.64 2.23
N LYS A 37 -17.22 7.85 2.79
CA LYS A 37 -17.39 7.15 4.07
C LYS A 37 -16.59 7.80 5.19
N LYS A 38 -17.21 7.92 6.38
CA LYS A 38 -16.46 8.25 7.59
C LYS A 38 -15.49 7.11 7.95
N PRO A 39 -14.29 7.44 8.44
CA PRO A 39 -13.76 8.76 8.72
C PRO A 39 -13.01 9.39 7.52
N PHE A 40 -12.97 8.75 6.34
CA PHE A 40 -12.12 9.14 5.21
C PHE A 40 -12.65 10.35 4.41
N ASN A 41 -13.84 10.83 4.71
CA ASN A 41 -14.36 12.10 4.19
C ASN A 41 -13.58 13.32 4.74
N ASP A 42 -12.92 13.19 5.90
CA ASP A 42 -12.08 14.25 6.46
C ASP A 42 -10.66 14.20 5.87
N LEU A 43 -10.20 15.33 5.33
CA LEU A 43 -8.85 15.45 4.75
C LEU A 43 -7.75 15.18 5.79
N ARG A 44 -7.95 15.61 7.04
CA ARG A 44 -6.97 15.42 8.13
C ARG A 44 -6.72 13.94 8.41
N VAL A 45 -7.77 13.12 8.34
CA VAL A 45 -7.64 11.66 8.48
C VAL A 45 -6.81 11.06 7.34
N ARG A 46 -7.06 11.49 6.10
CA ARG A 46 -6.29 11.00 4.95
C ARG A 46 -4.82 11.42 5.01
N GLN A 47 -4.54 12.64 5.46
CA GLN A 47 -3.17 13.10 5.71
C GLN A 47 -2.50 12.31 6.84
N ALA A 48 -3.22 12.05 7.94
CA ALA A 48 -2.71 11.27 9.06
C ALA A 48 -2.27 9.86 8.64
N LEU A 49 -3.01 9.20 7.75
CA LEU A 49 -2.61 7.89 7.22
C LEU A 49 -1.32 7.96 6.40
N ASN A 50 -1.08 9.06 5.66
CA ASN A 50 0.17 9.25 4.94
C ASN A 50 1.36 9.48 5.87
N TYR A 51 1.21 10.31 6.90
CA TYR A 51 2.25 10.54 7.92
C TYR A 51 2.50 9.31 8.79
N GLY A 52 1.47 8.46 9.00
CA GLY A 52 1.55 7.26 9.84
C GLY A 52 2.21 6.04 9.20
N LEU A 53 2.54 6.10 7.91
CA LEU A 53 3.13 4.97 7.17
C LEU A 53 4.59 5.23 6.83
N ASP A 54 5.49 4.43 7.43
CA ASP A 54 6.91 4.41 7.07
C ASP A 54 7.12 3.63 5.76
N LYS A 55 7.12 4.36 4.64
CA LYS A 55 7.26 3.80 3.30
C LYS A 55 8.68 3.26 3.06
N HIS A 56 9.71 3.93 3.59
CA HIS A 56 11.10 3.48 3.47
C HIS A 56 11.35 2.17 4.23
N ALA A 57 10.84 2.06 5.46
CA ALA A 57 10.90 0.81 6.21
C ALA A 57 10.15 -0.31 5.47
N MET A 58 9.01 0.00 4.84
CA MET A 58 8.23 -0.96 4.04
C MET A 58 9.05 -1.47 2.86
N VAL A 59 9.68 -0.59 2.09
CA VAL A 59 10.56 -0.95 0.96
C VAL A 59 11.72 -1.82 1.43
N LYS A 60 12.39 -1.43 2.50
CA LYS A 60 13.54 -2.18 3.05
C LYS A 60 13.15 -3.59 3.53
N VAL A 61 12.06 -3.69 4.29
CA VAL A 61 11.67 -4.96 4.94
C VAL A 61 10.98 -5.91 3.97
N LEU A 62 10.08 -5.41 3.13
CA LEU A 62 9.25 -6.26 2.26
C LEU A 62 9.86 -6.46 0.89
N TYR A 63 10.46 -5.42 0.32
CA TYR A 63 10.95 -5.43 -1.05
C TYR A 63 12.49 -5.49 -1.13
N LYS A 64 13.20 -5.54 0.02
CA LYS A 64 14.67 -5.63 0.09
C LYS A 64 15.41 -4.56 -0.70
N GLY A 65 14.81 -3.37 -0.87
CA GLY A 65 15.36 -2.29 -1.67
C GLY A 65 15.04 -2.35 -3.17
N PHE A 66 14.37 -3.40 -3.65
CA PHE A 66 13.94 -3.52 -5.06
C PHE A 66 12.62 -2.78 -5.36
N SER A 67 12.40 -1.64 -4.72
CA SER A 67 11.24 -0.77 -4.91
C SER A 67 11.57 0.61 -4.38
N ALA A 68 10.77 1.60 -4.73
CA ALA A 68 10.88 2.97 -4.21
C ALA A 68 9.53 3.42 -3.61
N PRO A 69 9.55 4.34 -2.62
CA PRO A 69 8.34 5.02 -2.19
C PRO A 69 7.69 5.78 -3.35
N ALA A 70 6.37 5.76 -3.42
CA ALA A 70 5.65 6.52 -4.44
C ALA A 70 5.66 8.01 -4.12
N THR A 71 5.96 8.83 -5.11
CA THR A 71 6.03 10.30 -5.05
C THR A 71 4.85 10.98 -5.75
N GLY A 72 4.07 10.21 -6.50
CA GLY A 72 2.89 10.68 -7.24
C GLY A 72 1.76 9.66 -7.26
N VAL A 73 0.70 10.00 -7.98
CA VAL A 73 -0.45 9.11 -8.19
C VAL A 73 -0.10 8.02 -9.20
N ALA A 74 0.76 8.33 -10.17
CA ALA A 74 1.29 7.40 -11.16
C ALA A 74 2.81 7.25 -11.00
N PRO A 75 3.39 6.09 -11.38
CA PRO A 75 4.84 5.88 -11.38
C PRO A 75 5.59 6.90 -12.26
N GLU A 76 6.84 7.21 -11.90
CA GLU A 76 7.70 8.15 -12.66
C GLU A 76 7.95 7.73 -14.09
N GLY A 77 7.95 6.42 -14.39
CA GLY A 77 8.18 5.88 -15.73
C GLY A 77 7.00 6.02 -16.70
N ILE A 78 5.93 6.73 -16.31
CA ILE A 78 4.75 6.97 -17.16
C ILE A 78 4.79 8.42 -17.63
N ASP A 79 4.60 8.62 -18.94
CA ASP A 79 4.54 9.96 -19.54
C ASP A 79 3.43 10.80 -18.90
N PHE A 80 3.72 12.08 -18.71
CA PHE A 80 2.85 13.07 -18.06
C PHE A 80 2.54 12.79 -16.56
N ALA A 81 3.15 11.78 -15.93
CA ALA A 81 2.98 11.51 -14.51
C ALA A 81 3.54 12.64 -13.64
N LYS A 82 2.66 13.35 -12.95
CA LYS A 82 3.06 14.44 -12.06
C LYS A 82 3.50 13.88 -10.71
N GLN A 83 4.71 14.24 -10.29
CA GLN A 83 5.27 13.90 -8.99
C GLN A 83 5.06 15.05 -8.00
N PHE A 84 4.68 14.72 -6.77
CA PHE A 84 4.36 15.69 -5.71
C PHE A 84 5.34 15.65 -4.54
N GLY A 85 6.32 14.73 -4.61
CA GLY A 85 7.25 14.45 -3.53
C GLY A 85 6.71 13.44 -2.52
N GLU A 86 7.58 13.04 -1.61
CA GLU A 86 7.24 12.05 -0.59
C GLU A 86 6.57 12.69 0.64
N TRP A 87 5.60 11.99 1.20
CA TRP A 87 5.09 12.30 2.53
C TRP A 87 6.09 11.78 3.57
N PRO A 88 6.59 12.62 4.46
CA PRO A 88 7.50 12.19 5.51
C PRO A 88 6.77 11.27 6.52
N TYR A 89 7.52 10.33 7.09
CA TYR A 89 7.02 9.51 8.20
C TYR A 89 7.06 10.32 9.50
N ASP A 90 5.90 10.66 10.03
CA ASP A 90 5.74 11.38 11.29
C ASP A 90 4.49 10.89 12.05
N PRO A 91 4.63 9.84 12.87
CA PRO A 91 3.49 9.30 13.62
C PRO A 91 2.96 10.26 14.71
N LYS A 92 3.74 11.24 15.11
CA LYS A 92 3.33 12.29 16.06
C LYS A 92 2.34 13.22 15.38
N LYS A 93 2.73 13.76 14.23
CA LYS A 93 1.88 14.57 13.36
C LYS A 93 0.60 13.83 12.96
N ALA A 94 0.71 12.53 12.65
CA ALA A 94 -0.44 11.70 12.34
C ALA A 94 -1.46 11.66 13.50
N LYS A 95 -1.00 11.47 14.75
CA LYS A 95 -1.89 11.47 15.94
C LYS A 95 -2.52 12.83 16.19
N GLU A 96 -1.78 13.92 16.01
CA GLU A 96 -2.30 15.28 16.13
C GLU A 96 -3.44 15.53 15.15
N LEU A 97 -3.25 15.12 13.88
CA LEU A 97 -4.28 15.25 12.84
C LEU A 97 -5.52 14.39 13.13
N LEU A 98 -5.35 13.16 13.66
CA LEU A 98 -6.45 12.32 14.07
C LEU A 98 -7.23 12.94 15.24
N THR A 99 -6.54 13.48 16.22
CA THR A 99 -7.16 14.18 17.36
C THR A 99 -7.95 15.39 16.88
N ALA A 100 -7.37 16.22 16.00
CA ALA A 100 -8.04 17.38 15.42
C ALA A 100 -9.27 16.98 14.54
N ALA A 101 -9.26 15.78 13.97
CA ALA A 101 -10.38 15.24 13.21
C ALA A 101 -11.47 14.58 14.10
N GLY A 102 -11.30 14.57 15.44
CA GLY A 102 -12.25 13.99 16.38
C GLY A 102 -12.00 12.52 16.71
N TYR A 103 -10.81 12.00 16.40
CA TYR A 103 -10.42 10.60 16.68
C TYR A 103 -9.18 10.51 17.59
N PRO A 104 -9.20 11.07 18.82
CA PRO A 104 -8.04 11.08 19.72
C PRO A 104 -7.57 9.67 20.11
N ASN A 105 -8.48 8.70 20.17
CA ASN A 105 -8.20 7.30 20.46
C ASN A 105 -8.05 6.43 19.20
N GLY A 106 -8.00 7.07 18.02
CA GLY A 106 -8.00 6.38 16.74
C GLY A 106 -9.38 5.82 16.36
N PHE A 107 -9.38 4.87 15.41
CA PHE A 107 -10.62 4.23 14.92
C PHE A 107 -10.31 2.85 14.33
N THR A 108 -11.38 2.10 14.06
CA THR A 108 -11.29 0.83 13.33
C THR A 108 -11.75 1.03 11.89
N ALA A 109 -10.98 0.51 10.92
CA ALA A 109 -11.34 0.56 9.51
C ALA A 109 -11.15 -0.81 8.85
N THR A 110 -11.97 -1.08 7.84
CA THR A 110 -11.87 -2.30 7.04
C THR A 110 -11.03 -2.05 5.80
N LEU A 111 -9.94 -2.82 5.66
CA LEU A 111 -9.07 -2.81 4.48
C LEU A 111 -9.34 -4.07 3.64
N TRP A 112 -9.83 -3.87 2.44
CA TRP A 112 -10.03 -4.93 1.46
C TRP A 112 -8.77 -5.08 0.61
N ALA A 113 -8.24 -6.30 0.52
CA ALA A 113 -7.02 -6.55 -0.23
C ALA A 113 -6.93 -8.01 -0.69
N ALA A 114 -6.17 -8.25 -1.76
CA ALA A 114 -5.80 -9.61 -2.13
C ALA A 114 -4.83 -10.19 -1.10
N SER A 115 -5.13 -11.37 -0.58
CA SER A 115 -4.29 -12.10 0.39
C SER A 115 -3.76 -13.43 -0.16
N ASN A 116 -3.77 -13.58 -1.48
CA ASN A 116 -3.47 -14.80 -2.23
C ASN A 116 -1.97 -15.14 -2.32
N SER A 117 -1.09 -14.33 -1.76
CA SER A 117 0.36 -14.58 -1.74
C SER A 117 0.98 -14.23 -0.39
N SER A 118 2.09 -14.90 -0.04
CA SER A 118 2.85 -14.60 1.19
C SER A 118 3.38 -13.16 1.22
N ALA A 119 3.69 -12.58 0.07
CA ALA A 119 4.14 -11.20 -0.05
C ALA A 119 3.01 -10.22 0.31
N ASN A 120 1.80 -10.45 -0.22
CA ASN A 120 0.64 -9.64 0.11
C ASN A 120 0.28 -9.75 1.61
N GLN A 121 0.31 -10.96 2.17
CA GLN A 121 0.05 -11.16 3.59
C GLN A 121 1.03 -10.40 4.48
N LYS A 122 2.33 -10.44 4.18
CA LYS A 122 3.36 -9.67 4.90
C LYS A 122 3.15 -8.16 4.78
N MET A 123 2.78 -7.69 3.60
CA MET A 123 2.45 -6.27 3.39
C MET A 123 1.26 -5.84 4.25
N LEU A 124 0.20 -6.62 4.28
CA LEU A 124 -0.98 -6.34 5.08
C LEU A 124 -0.69 -6.33 6.59
N GLN A 125 0.12 -7.27 7.07
CA GLN A 125 0.60 -7.30 8.46
C GLN A 125 1.44 -6.05 8.79
N PHE A 126 2.32 -5.65 7.89
CA PHE A 126 3.11 -4.43 8.06
C PHE A 126 2.21 -3.19 8.16
N LEU A 127 1.23 -3.04 7.27
CA LEU A 127 0.25 -1.94 7.32
C LEU A 127 -0.54 -1.93 8.63
N GLN A 128 -1.01 -3.09 9.10
CA GLN A 128 -1.70 -3.20 10.38
C GLN A 128 -0.83 -2.71 11.55
N GLN A 129 0.45 -3.12 11.59
CA GLN A 129 1.39 -2.71 12.62
C GLN A 129 1.70 -1.21 12.58
N GLN A 130 1.91 -0.63 11.39
CA GLN A 130 2.19 0.79 11.25
C GLN A 130 1.00 1.65 11.68
N TYR A 131 -0.18 1.35 11.20
CA TYR A 131 -1.37 2.12 11.53
C TYR A 131 -1.83 1.93 12.99
N ALA A 132 -1.57 0.77 13.61
CA ALA A 132 -1.80 0.58 15.03
C ALA A 132 -0.99 1.56 15.91
N ARG A 133 0.20 1.97 15.47
CA ARG A 133 1.05 2.96 16.19
C ARG A 133 0.38 4.34 16.32
N ILE A 134 -0.49 4.68 15.39
CA ILE A 134 -1.26 5.92 15.40
C ILE A 134 -2.70 5.73 15.88
N GLY A 135 -3.05 4.54 16.41
CA GLY A 135 -4.37 4.24 16.94
C GLY A 135 -5.38 3.72 15.91
N VAL A 136 -4.98 3.54 14.65
CA VAL A 136 -5.87 3.02 13.60
C VAL A 136 -5.78 1.50 13.52
N LYS A 137 -6.87 0.80 13.84
CA LYS A 137 -6.97 -0.66 13.80
C LYS A 137 -7.52 -1.12 12.46
N LEU A 138 -6.68 -1.77 11.64
CA LEU A 138 -7.11 -2.31 10.36
C LEU A 138 -7.66 -3.74 10.50
N GLN A 139 -8.91 -3.92 10.09
CA GLN A 139 -9.53 -5.21 9.86
C GLN A 139 -9.34 -5.59 8.39
N VAL A 140 -8.44 -6.52 8.13
CA VAL A 140 -8.16 -6.97 6.76
C VAL A 140 -9.24 -7.96 6.33
N ARG A 141 -9.85 -7.70 5.16
CA ARG A 141 -10.74 -8.62 4.48
C ARG A 141 -10.11 -9.08 3.17
N ALA A 142 -9.93 -10.37 3.03
CA ALA A 142 -9.45 -10.98 1.80
C ALA A 142 -10.50 -10.82 0.71
N LEU A 143 -10.06 -10.41 -0.49
CA LEU A 143 -10.86 -10.38 -1.70
C LEU A 143 -10.31 -11.37 -2.72
N GLU A 144 -11.17 -12.19 -3.22
CA GLU A 144 -10.89 -12.98 -4.42
C GLU A 144 -11.08 -12.13 -5.68
N ALA A 145 -10.41 -12.53 -6.77
CA ALA A 145 -10.39 -11.72 -8.00
C ALA A 145 -11.79 -11.39 -8.54
N GLY A 146 -12.73 -12.34 -8.52
CA GLY A 146 -14.11 -12.13 -8.97
C GLY A 146 -14.90 -11.17 -8.08
N GLN A 147 -14.71 -11.24 -6.79
CA GLN A 147 -15.39 -10.37 -5.83
C GLN A 147 -14.96 -8.91 -5.94
N ARG A 148 -13.74 -8.64 -6.40
CA ARG A 148 -13.24 -7.28 -6.59
C ARG A 148 -14.10 -6.49 -7.56
N VAL A 149 -14.43 -7.08 -8.71
CA VAL A 149 -15.23 -6.40 -9.73
C VAL A 149 -16.60 -6.02 -9.17
N THR A 150 -17.28 -6.96 -8.53
CA THR A 150 -18.65 -6.76 -8.04
C THR A 150 -18.73 -5.84 -6.83
N LEU A 151 -17.77 -5.90 -5.90
CA LEU A 151 -17.84 -5.17 -4.63
C LEU A 151 -17.12 -3.82 -4.65
N VAL A 152 -16.18 -3.61 -5.56
CA VAL A 152 -15.36 -2.40 -5.60
C VAL A 152 -15.50 -1.62 -6.91
N GLN A 153 -15.39 -2.30 -8.06
CA GLN A 153 -15.34 -1.62 -9.36
C GLN A 153 -16.73 -1.33 -9.96
N SER A 154 -17.68 -2.25 -9.83
CA SER A 154 -19.02 -2.10 -10.43
C SER A 154 -19.98 -1.28 -9.57
N VAL A 155 -19.60 -1.02 -8.32
CA VAL A 155 -20.44 -0.29 -7.37
C VAL A 155 -19.83 1.08 -7.16
N GLY A 156 -20.59 2.14 -7.41
CA GLY A 156 -20.13 3.51 -7.13
C GLY A 156 -19.72 3.70 -5.66
N PRO A 157 -18.85 4.67 -5.35
CA PRO A 157 -18.25 4.84 -4.03
C PRO A 157 -19.28 4.99 -2.91
N GLU A 158 -20.44 5.58 -3.20
CA GLU A 158 -21.53 5.77 -2.23
C GLU A 158 -22.19 4.45 -1.82
N LYS A 159 -22.39 3.54 -2.78
CA LYS A 159 -23.02 2.23 -2.57
C LYS A 159 -22.01 1.17 -2.09
N SER A 160 -20.72 1.37 -2.32
CA SER A 160 -19.69 0.44 -1.90
C SER A 160 -19.64 0.32 -0.38
N THR A 161 -19.52 -0.90 0.14
CA THR A 161 -19.26 -1.17 1.56
C THR A 161 -17.78 -1.03 1.92
N SER A 162 -16.91 -0.91 0.92
CA SER A 162 -15.47 -0.75 1.11
C SER A 162 -15.13 0.61 1.70
N GLN A 163 -14.36 0.62 2.78
CA GLN A 163 -13.77 1.82 3.37
C GLN A 163 -12.38 2.09 2.79
N MET A 164 -11.56 1.06 2.75
CA MET A 164 -10.20 1.09 2.22
C MET A 164 -9.99 -0.10 1.29
N PHE A 165 -9.22 0.12 0.23
CA PHE A 165 -8.91 -0.93 -0.74
C PHE A 165 -7.44 -0.83 -1.16
N CYS A 166 -6.70 -1.93 -1.03
CA CYS A 166 -5.30 -2.00 -1.43
C CYS A 166 -5.14 -2.79 -2.72
N TRP A 167 -4.60 -2.13 -3.74
CA TRP A 167 -4.37 -2.74 -5.05
C TRP A 167 -3.14 -2.19 -5.76
N GLY A 168 -2.63 -2.98 -6.73
CA GLY A 168 -1.64 -2.51 -7.69
C GLY A 168 -2.34 -1.84 -8.88
N TRP A 169 -1.86 -0.68 -9.26
CA TRP A 169 -2.28 0.04 -10.45
C TRP A 169 -1.12 0.10 -11.45
N SER A 170 -1.44 -0.04 -12.72
CA SER A 170 -0.51 0.21 -13.82
C SER A 170 -1.30 0.75 -15.02
N ALA A 171 -0.70 1.63 -15.80
CA ALA A 171 -1.26 2.00 -17.09
C ALA A 171 -1.17 0.80 -18.06
N SER A 172 -2.20 0.58 -18.85
CA SER A 172 -2.24 -0.50 -19.83
C SER A 172 -1.37 -0.21 -21.05
N THR A 173 -1.19 1.06 -21.39
CA THR A 173 -0.46 1.55 -22.56
C THR A 173 0.88 2.19 -22.22
N GLY A 174 1.20 2.39 -20.94
CA GLY A 174 2.35 3.18 -20.51
C GLY A 174 2.10 4.70 -20.49
N GLU A 175 0.89 5.13 -20.84
CA GLU A 175 0.41 6.52 -20.80
C GLU A 175 -0.70 6.67 -19.75
N LEU A 176 -0.90 7.92 -19.28
CA LEU A 176 -1.99 8.26 -18.35
C LEU A 176 -3.32 8.40 -19.08
#